data_9cd67e73a2f94e21e315143e5a1bb593
#
_entry.id   9cd67e73a2f94e21e315143e5a1bb593
#
_cell.length_a   1.000
_cell.length_b   1.000
_cell.length_c   1.000
_cell.angle_alpha   90.00
_cell.angle_beta   90.00
_cell.angle_gamma   90.00
#
_symmetry.space_group_name_H-M   'P 1'
#
loop_
_entity.id
_entity.type
_entity.pdbx_description
1 polymer ?
#
loop_
_entity_poly.entity_id
_entity_poly.type
_entity_poly.pdbx_seq_one_letter_code
_entity_poly.pdbx_strand_id
1 'polypeptide(L)'
;MEYLHLTEAVGGTYINISLASESKVNPFDLPRPVGQQISTEDIIRSAVITIKGQLRIMFGAITPQEDSILDRALLETYAKKDITPLADLTVVEPPIMQDLLDILXXXXEQLVLKLRKYTEGTFSGLFNSPTNVNVNNQLVIFSVRDLEDELRPMAIYSLIIYIWNIVRSEQKKRILIIDEAWWLMTHEDSAKFVYALVKRCRKYYLGVTTITQDVNDFLRSPYGQAIVTNSALQL
;
A
#
# COMPACT_ATOMS: atom_id res chain seq x y z
N MET A 1 3.28 -7.59 21.72
CA MET A 1 4.68 -7.76 22.24
C MET A 1 5.37 -9.00 21.69
N GLU A 2 4.63 -10.04 21.30
CA GLU A 2 5.21 -11.31 20.82
C GLU A 2 6.19 -11.14 19.67
N TYR A 3 5.82 -10.39 18.66
CA TYR A 3 6.66 -10.19 17.46
C TYR A 3 7.90 -9.30 17.74
N LEU A 4 7.82 -8.41 18.73
CA LEU A 4 8.98 -7.58 19.11
C LEU A 4 10.11 -8.47 19.67
N HIS A 5 9.78 -9.38 20.59
CA HIS A 5 10.77 -10.32 21.16
C HIS A 5 11.36 -11.23 20.08
N LEU A 6 10.53 -11.69 19.13
CA LEU A 6 11.02 -12.47 18.00
C LEU A 6 12.05 -11.67 17.18
N THR A 7 11.74 -10.41 16.90
CA THR A 7 12.60 -9.52 16.12
C THR A 7 13.96 -9.35 16.82
N GLU A 8 13.93 -9.09 18.11
CA GLU A 8 15.14 -8.92 18.94
C GLU A 8 15.99 -10.20 18.95
N ALA A 9 15.34 -11.36 19.08
CA ALA A 9 16.04 -12.65 19.18
C ALA A 9 16.79 -13.02 17.90
N VAL A 10 16.31 -12.58 16.72
CA VAL A 10 16.94 -12.91 15.43
C VAL A 10 17.67 -11.74 14.79
N GLY A 11 17.75 -10.59 15.47
CA GLY A 11 18.39 -9.39 14.92
C GLY A 11 17.60 -8.77 13.76
N GLY A 12 16.29 -8.87 13.79
CA GLY A 12 15.41 -8.32 12.76
C GLY A 12 15.11 -6.83 12.94
N THR A 13 14.19 -6.30 12.15
CA THR A 13 13.70 -4.90 12.22
C THR A 13 12.22 -4.88 12.58
N TYR A 14 11.87 -4.18 13.65
CA TYR A 14 10.48 -3.97 14.07
C TYR A 14 10.11 -2.51 13.78
N ILE A 15 9.10 -2.32 12.95
CA ILE A 15 8.64 -1.00 12.49
C ILE A 15 7.21 -0.81 13.00
N ASN A 16 7.04 0.11 13.95
CA ASN A 16 5.72 0.47 14.45
C ASN A 16 5.13 1.57 13.57
N ILE A 17 3.95 1.34 13.03
CA ILE A 17 3.19 2.31 12.21
C ILE A 17 2.04 2.82 13.07
N SER A 18 2.08 4.10 13.40
CA SER A 18 1.03 4.78 14.15
C SER A 18 1.05 6.27 13.81
N LEU A 19 0.05 7.00 14.25
CA LEU A 19 -0.01 8.46 14.02
C LEU A 19 1.20 9.17 14.64
N ALA A 20 1.64 8.71 15.81
CA ALA A 20 2.75 9.32 16.54
C ALA A 20 4.13 8.75 16.16
N SER A 21 4.17 7.67 15.39
CA SER A 21 5.42 7.01 14.99
C SER A 21 6.24 7.91 14.07
N GLU A 22 7.56 7.82 14.19
CA GLU A 22 8.49 8.44 13.24
C GLU A 22 8.57 7.64 11.93
N SER A 23 8.20 6.35 11.96
CA SER A 23 8.23 5.47 10.78
C SER A 23 7.10 5.82 9.82
N LYS A 24 7.45 6.11 8.57
CA LYS A 24 6.51 6.54 7.54
C LYS A 24 6.67 5.69 6.28
N VAL A 25 5.54 5.40 5.64
CA VAL A 25 5.48 4.72 4.35
C VAL A 25 4.59 5.56 3.42
N ASN A 26 5.16 5.99 2.31
CA ASN A 26 4.50 6.87 1.34
C ASN A 26 3.65 6.04 0.37
N PRO A 27 2.33 6.27 0.29
CA PRO A 27 1.50 5.55 -0.69
C PRO A 27 1.89 5.80 -2.15
N PHE A 28 2.60 6.87 -2.43
CA PHE A 28 3.02 7.23 -3.80
C PHE A 28 4.33 6.58 -4.24
N ASP A 29 4.97 5.78 -3.39
CA ASP A 29 6.20 5.09 -3.76
C ASP A 29 6.00 4.21 -4.98
N LEU A 30 7.01 4.21 -5.85
CA LEU A 30 7.02 3.42 -7.09
C LEU A 30 8.04 2.29 -7.00
N PRO A 31 7.78 1.14 -7.63
CA PRO A 31 8.82 0.12 -7.76
C PRO A 31 9.94 0.63 -8.66
N ARG A 32 11.15 0.21 -8.38
CA ARG A 32 12.35 0.54 -9.17
C ARG A 32 12.93 -0.76 -9.75
N PRO A 33 12.24 -1.36 -10.75
CA PRO A 33 12.63 -2.68 -11.23
C PRO A 33 13.98 -2.63 -11.95
N VAL A 34 14.89 -3.50 -11.53
CA VAL A 34 16.21 -3.63 -12.14
C VAL A 34 16.16 -4.79 -13.14
N GLY A 35 16.50 -4.52 -14.40
CA GLY A 35 16.60 -5.53 -15.42
C GLY A 35 15.29 -6.11 -15.93
N GLN A 36 14.15 -5.52 -15.61
CA GLN A 36 12.84 -5.93 -16.12
C GLN A 36 12.37 -4.97 -17.22
N GLN A 37 11.70 -5.52 -18.22
CA GLN A 37 11.14 -4.74 -19.33
C GLN A 37 9.71 -4.26 -18.98
N ILE A 38 9.59 -3.53 -17.87
CA ILE A 38 8.32 -2.88 -17.52
C ILE A 38 8.49 -1.40 -17.82
N SER A 39 7.64 -0.86 -18.65
CA SER A 39 7.73 0.56 -19.01
C SER A 39 7.41 1.46 -17.81
N THR A 40 8.05 2.62 -17.74
CA THR A 40 7.74 3.63 -16.71
C THR A 40 6.27 4.04 -16.81
N GLU A 41 5.71 4.09 -18.02
CA GLU A 41 4.28 4.38 -18.23
C GLU A 41 3.38 3.35 -17.53
N ASP A 42 3.69 2.06 -17.64
CA ASP A 42 2.90 0.99 -16.99
C ASP A 42 3.03 1.06 -15.48
N ILE A 43 4.21 1.42 -14.96
CA ILE A 43 4.44 1.61 -13.53
C ILE A 43 3.56 2.76 -13.02
N ILE A 44 3.57 3.92 -13.68
CA ILE A 44 2.76 5.08 -13.30
C ILE A 44 1.26 4.73 -13.37
N ARG A 45 0.83 4.10 -14.46
CA ARG A 45 -0.58 3.67 -14.63
C ARG A 45 -1.01 2.74 -13.50
N SER A 46 -0.17 1.76 -13.17
CA SER A 46 -0.42 0.82 -12.08
C SER A 46 -0.49 1.53 -10.72
N ALA A 47 0.40 2.50 -10.49
CA ALA A 47 0.42 3.29 -9.25
C ALA A 47 -0.85 4.13 -9.11
N VAL A 48 -1.28 4.80 -10.18
CA VAL A 48 -2.54 5.59 -10.18
C VAL A 48 -3.73 4.71 -9.79
N ILE A 49 -3.85 3.52 -10.40
CA ILE A 49 -4.93 2.58 -10.08
C ILE A 49 -4.87 2.18 -8.59
N THR A 50 -3.68 1.91 -8.08
CA THR A 50 -3.45 1.47 -6.71
C THR A 50 -3.77 2.59 -5.70
N ILE A 51 -3.31 3.82 -5.97
CA ILE A 51 -3.60 4.98 -5.11
C ILE A 51 -5.10 5.30 -5.13
N LYS A 52 -5.77 5.18 -6.29
CA LYS A 52 -7.23 5.33 -6.33
C LYS A 52 -7.92 4.32 -5.40
N GLY A 53 -7.43 3.07 -5.35
CA GLY A 53 -7.90 2.09 -4.37
C GLY A 53 -7.69 2.55 -2.94
N GLN A 54 -6.51 3.08 -2.62
CA GLN A 54 -6.20 3.67 -1.31
C GLN A 54 -7.19 4.80 -0.97
N LEU A 55 -7.42 5.72 -1.91
CA LEU A 55 -8.31 6.86 -1.71
C LEU A 55 -9.76 6.41 -1.51
N ARG A 56 -10.21 5.33 -2.19
CA ARG A 56 -11.56 4.78 -1.95
C ARG A 56 -11.69 4.20 -0.52
N ILE A 57 -10.65 3.58 0.00
CA ILE A 57 -10.66 3.11 1.40
C ILE A 57 -10.71 4.31 2.35
N MET A 58 -9.97 5.39 2.04
CA MET A 58 -9.89 6.59 2.87
C MET A 58 -11.18 7.43 2.84
N PHE A 59 -11.77 7.58 1.68
CA PHE A 59 -12.92 8.50 1.45
C PHE A 59 -14.27 7.79 1.53
N GLY A 60 -14.27 6.47 1.44
CA GLY A 60 -15.50 5.72 1.22
C GLY A 60 -15.93 5.82 -0.24
N ALA A 61 -17.23 5.83 -0.49
CA ALA A 61 -17.76 5.90 -1.85
C ALA A 61 -17.32 7.17 -2.58
N ILE A 62 -16.89 7.01 -3.82
CA ILE A 62 -16.58 8.12 -4.73
C ILE A 62 -17.47 7.98 -5.99
N THR A 63 -17.89 9.11 -6.51
CA THR A 63 -18.72 9.16 -7.72
C THR A 63 -17.87 8.93 -8.97
N PRO A 64 -18.47 8.53 -10.11
CA PRO A 64 -17.72 8.43 -11.36
C PRO A 64 -17.02 9.73 -11.76
N GLN A 65 -17.62 10.87 -11.43
CA GLN A 65 -17.03 12.18 -11.69
C GLN A 65 -15.77 12.38 -10.83
N GLU A 66 -15.86 12.11 -9.53
CA GLU A 66 -14.70 12.19 -8.61
C GLU A 66 -13.59 11.23 -9.06
N ASP A 67 -13.95 10.02 -9.49
CA ASP A 67 -12.97 9.02 -9.96
C ASP A 67 -12.19 9.53 -11.18
N SER A 68 -12.90 10.19 -12.12
CA SER A 68 -12.28 10.77 -13.32
C SER A 68 -11.33 11.93 -12.97
N ILE A 69 -11.74 12.78 -12.01
CA ILE A 69 -10.91 13.90 -11.53
C ILE A 69 -9.65 13.37 -10.84
N LEU A 70 -9.81 12.35 -9.99
CA LEU A 70 -8.67 11.73 -9.29
C LEU A 70 -7.68 11.10 -10.28
N ASP A 71 -8.17 10.47 -11.32
CA ASP A 71 -7.32 9.86 -12.35
C ASP A 71 -6.37 10.89 -12.96
N ARG A 72 -6.93 12.04 -13.38
CA ARG A 72 -6.15 13.14 -13.97
C ARG A 72 -5.23 13.78 -12.92
N ALA A 73 -5.75 14.08 -11.73
CA ALA A 73 -4.99 14.73 -10.67
C ALA A 73 -3.77 13.89 -10.26
N LEU A 74 -3.92 12.56 -10.16
CA LEU A 74 -2.81 11.67 -9.80
C LEU A 74 -1.72 11.67 -10.88
N LEU A 75 -2.10 11.65 -12.16
CA LEU A 75 -1.12 11.76 -13.25
C LEU A 75 -0.38 13.09 -13.19
N GLU A 76 -1.09 14.19 -12.95
CA GLU A 76 -0.49 15.52 -12.78
C GLU A 76 0.43 15.58 -11.55
N THR A 77 0.04 14.92 -10.46
CA THR A 77 0.84 14.87 -9.22
C THR A 77 2.20 14.22 -9.48
N TYR A 78 2.22 13.10 -10.21
CA TYR A 78 3.48 12.45 -10.60
C TYR A 78 4.27 13.34 -11.57
N ALA A 79 3.62 13.93 -12.57
CA ALA A 79 4.27 14.78 -13.56
C ALA A 79 4.95 16.01 -12.93
N LYS A 80 4.36 16.58 -11.88
CA LYS A 80 4.96 17.70 -11.11
C LYS A 80 6.29 17.35 -10.44
N LYS A 81 6.55 16.06 -10.21
CA LYS A 81 7.82 15.55 -9.67
C LYS A 81 8.70 14.97 -10.77
N ASP A 82 8.48 15.38 -12.01
CA ASP A 82 9.21 14.91 -13.20
C ASP A 82 9.06 13.40 -13.44
N ILE A 83 8.05 12.77 -12.84
CA ILE A 83 7.75 11.35 -13.03
C ILE A 83 6.80 11.23 -14.23
N THR A 84 7.39 11.10 -15.40
CA THR A 84 6.70 10.96 -16.70
C THR A 84 7.08 9.63 -17.33
N PRO A 85 6.44 9.22 -18.44
CA PRO A 85 6.77 7.96 -19.09
C PRO A 85 8.25 7.79 -19.49
N LEU A 86 8.99 8.90 -19.59
CA LEU A 86 10.42 8.88 -19.95
C LEU A 86 11.34 9.03 -18.72
N ALA A 87 10.79 9.10 -17.51
CA ALA A 87 11.55 9.35 -16.30
C ALA A 87 12.42 8.15 -15.91
N ASP A 88 13.58 8.44 -15.35
CA ASP A 88 14.40 7.45 -14.66
C ASP A 88 13.93 7.38 -13.18
N LEU A 89 13.21 6.33 -12.85
CA LEU A 89 12.63 6.16 -11.52
C LEU A 89 13.69 5.96 -10.42
N THR A 90 14.96 5.79 -10.76
CA THR A 90 16.02 5.62 -9.75
C THR A 90 16.45 6.94 -9.11
N VAL A 91 16.19 8.07 -9.80
CA VAL A 91 16.69 9.39 -9.36
C VAL A 91 15.57 10.35 -8.95
N VAL A 92 14.31 10.02 -9.22
CA VAL A 92 13.17 10.90 -8.88
C VAL A 92 12.65 10.59 -7.47
N GLU A 93 12.10 11.62 -6.82
CA GLU A 93 11.43 11.48 -5.52
C GLU A 93 9.92 11.40 -5.74
N PRO A 94 9.25 10.36 -5.23
CA PRO A 94 7.80 10.27 -5.34
C PRO A 94 7.10 11.44 -4.64
N PRO A 95 5.95 11.89 -5.18
CA PRO A 95 5.15 12.89 -4.48
C PRO A 95 4.61 12.36 -3.15
N ILE A 96 4.07 13.25 -2.33
CA ILE A 96 3.38 12.91 -1.08
C ILE A 96 1.91 13.33 -1.18
N MET A 97 1.11 13.01 -0.17
CA MET A 97 -0.32 13.30 -0.17
C MET A 97 -0.61 14.82 -0.31
N GLN A 98 0.28 15.67 0.22
CA GLN A 98 0.18 17.13 0.07
C GLN A 98 0.28 17.56 -1.39
N ASP A 99 1.17 16.93 -2.17
CA ASP A 99 1.31 17.27 -3.59
C ASP A 99 0.00 17.01 -4.36
N LEU A 100 -0.72 15.93 -4.01
CA LEU A 100 -2.05 15.64 -4.59
C LEU A 100 -3.07 16.70 -4.13
N LEU A 101 -3.05 17.07 -2.85
CA LEU A 101 -3.96 18.10 -2.32
C LEU A 101 -3.79 19.41 -3.10
N ASP A 102 -2.55 19.79 -3.36
CA ASP A 102 -2.23 21.03 -4.09
C ASP A 102 -2.75 21.01 -5.52
N ILE A 103 -2.76 19.86 -6.17
CA ILE A 103 -3.36 19.69 -7.50
C ILE A 103 -4.90 19.76 -7.41
N LEU A 104 -5.48 19.14 -6.44
CA LEU A 104 -6.94 19.08 -6.29
C LEU A 104 -7.54 20.44 -5.92
N UNK A 105 -6.72 21.21 -5.38
CA UNK A 105 -7.17 22.49 -4.97
C UNK A 105 -7.77 23.31 -6.07
N UNK A 106 -7.54 22.90 -7.39
CA UNK A 106 -8.10 23.51 -8.51
C UNK A 106 -9.12 22.66 -9.20
N UNK A 107 -9.38 21.28 -8.74
CA UNK A 107 -10.21 20.38 -9.37
C UNK A 107 -11.54 20.13 -8.74
N UNK A 108 -11.66 19.89 -7.33
CA UNK A 108 -12.83 19.53 -6.74
C UNK A 108 -12.82 19.79 -5.30
N GLU A 109 -13.59 20.69 -4.80
CA GLU A 109 -13.62 21.14 -3.41
C GLU A 109 -13.97 19.99 -2.45
N GLN A 110 -14.90 19.15 -2.83
CA GLN A 110 -15.30 17.98 -2.03
C GLN A 110 -14.15 16.99 -1.86
N LEU A 111 -13.34 16.76 -2.89
CA LEU A 111 -12.16 15.90 -2.79
C LEU A 111 -11.09 16.52 -1.89
N VAL A 112 -10.93 17.84 -1.97
CA VAL A 112 -10.02 18.59 -1.10
C VAL A 112 -10.43 18.40 0.37
N LEU A 113 -11.71 18.56 0.68
CA LEU A 113 -12.22 18.39 2.05
C LEU A 113 -11.98 16.96 2.57
N LYS A 114 -12.21 15.95 1.72
CA LYS A 114 -11.94 14.54 2.09
C LYS A 114 -10.46 14.31 2.36
N LEU A 115 -9.57 14.90 1.53
CA LEU A 115 -8.13 14.68 1.61
C LEU A 115 -7.48 15.43 2.77
N ARG A 116 -7.98 16.61 3.13
CA ARG A 116 -7.42 17.43 4.22
C ARG A 116 -7.32 16.70 5.55
N LYS A 117 -8.23 15.77 5.83
CA LYS A 117 -8.20 14.93 7.02
C LYS A 117 -6.85 14.17 7.14
N TYR A 118 -6.23 13.85 5.99
CA TYR A 118 -5.02 13.04 5.89
C TYR A 118 -3.74 13.85 5.61
N THR A 119 -3.87 15.14 5.32
CA THR A 119 -2.73 16.03 5.04
C THR A 119 -2.51 17.05 6.14
N GLU A 120 -3.58 17.68 6.62
CA GLU A 120 -3.53 18.76 7.61
C GLU A 120 -4.27 18.41 8.91
N GLY A 121 -5.16 17.42 8.86
CA GLY A 121 -6.08 17.05 9.95
C GLY A 121 -5.55 15.97 10.86
N THR A 122 -6.47 15.30 11.53
CA THR A 122 -6.22 14.31 12.58
C THR A 122 -5.30 13.16 12.13
N PHE A 123 -5.34 12.79 10.85
CA PHE A 123 -4.63 11.64 10.32
C PHE A 123 -3.40 12.01 9.47
N SER A 124 -2.95 13.28 9.52
CA SER A 124 -1.85 13.78 8.68
C SER A 124 -0.51 13.07 8.93
N GLY A 125 -0.31 12.54 10.13
CA GLY A 125 0.94 11.87 10.50
C GLY A 125 1.18 10.50 9.86
N LEU A 126 0.21 9.97 9.11
CA LEU A 126 0.31 8.58 8.64
C LEU A 126 0.76 8.46 7.17
N PHE A 127 0.23 9.33 6.29
CA PHE A 127 0.37 9.16 4.83
C PHE A 127 1.03 10.34 4.12
N ASN A 128 1.37 11.41 4.83
CA ASN A 128 1.80 12.68 4.23
C ASN A 128 3.30 12.94 4.45
N SER A 129 4.13 11.95 4.20
CA SER A 129 5.60 12.05 4.35
C SER A 129 6.28 11.08 3.40
N PRO A 130 7.51 11.36 2.98
CA PRO A 130 8.32 10.37 2.27
C PRO A 130 8.57 9.13 3.13
N THR A 131 8.78 8.00 2.48
CA THR A 131 9.14 6.75 3.16
C THR A 131 10.52 6.87 3.80
N ASN A 132 10.62 6.49 5.07
CA ASN A 132 11.87 6.54 5.83
C ASN A 132 12.21 5.21 6.53
N VAL A 133 11.50 4.12 6.21
CA VAL A 133 11.72 2.84 6.86
C VAL A 133 12.80 2.03 6.16
N ASN A 134 13.62 1.30 6.95
CA ASN A 134 14.66 0.42 6.43
C ASN A 134 14.18 -1.03 6.50
N VAL A 135 14.15 -1.69 5.33
CA VAL A 135 13.66 -3.06 5.19
C VAL A 135 14.76 -4.04 4.72
N ASN A 136 16.03 -3.68 4.90
CA ASN A 136 17.15 -4.47 4.41
C ASN A 136 17.55 -5.63 5.32
N ASN A 137 16.70 -6.00 6.27
CA ASN A 137 16.96 -7.09 7.20
C ASN A 137 16.30 -8.41 6.75
N GLN A 138 16.77 -9.54 7.29
CA GLN A 138 16.22 -10.86 6.98
C GLN A 138 14.79 -11.03 7.50
N LEU A 139 14.50 -10.43 8.66
CA LEU A 139 13.15 -10.38 9.22
C LEU A 139 12.77 -8.90 9.41
N VAL A 140 11.68 -8.50 8.79
CA VAL A 140 11.10 -7.15 8.97
C VAL A 140 9.64 -7.32 9.37
N ILE A 141 9.26 -6.71 10.47
CA ILE A 141 7.91 -6.77 11.00
C ILE A 141 7.32 -5.35 11.02
N PHE A 142 6.20 -5.17 10.33
CA PHE A 142 5.39 -3.96 10.41
C PHE A 142 4.25 -4.21 11.39
N SER A 143 4.17 -3.39 12.44
CA SER A 143 3.09 -3.45 13.42
C SER A 143 2.13 -2.28 13.19
N VAL A 144 0.86 -2.58 13.06
CA VAL A 144 -0.23 -1.59 13.00
C VAL A 144 -1.12 -1.65 14.24
N ARG A 145 -0.62 -2.29 15.28
CA ARG A 145 -1.37 -2.56 16.52
C ARG A 145 -1.87 -1.28 17.18
N ASP A 146 -1.04 -0.24 17.16
CA ASP A 146 -1.29 1.02 17.86
C ASP A 146 -2.16 1.98 17.04
N LEU A 147 -2.66 1.55 15.87
CA LEU A 147 -3.60 2.32 15.08
C LEU A 147 -5.04 2.02 15.48
N GLU A 148 -5.87 3.04 15.44
CA GLU A 148 -7.31 2.92 15.59
C GLU A 148 -7.89 2.06 14.45
N ASP A 149 -8.97 1.35 14.74
CA ASP A 149 -9.60 0.42 13.80
C ASP A 149 -9.97 1.09 12.47
N GLU A 150 -10.36 2.37 12.51
CA GLU A 150 -10.68 3.16 11.32
C GLU A 150 -9.49 3.31 10.37
N LEU A 151 -8.28 3.43 10.91
CA LEU A 151 -7.05 3.68 10.12
C LEU A 151 -6.37 2.37 9.68
N ARG A 152 -6.63 1.28 10.38
CA ARG A 152 -5.92 0.02 10.19
C ARG A 152 -6.05 -0.54 8.77
N PRO A 153 -7.24 -0.59 8.13
CA PRO A 153 -7.35 -1.11 6.76
C PRO A 153 -6.53 -0.33 5.75
N MET A 154 -6.55 1.02 5.85
CA MET A 154 -5.82 1.86 4.90
C MET A 154 -4.30 1.78 5.13
N ALA A 155 -3.86 1.65 6.38
CA ALA A 155 -2.43 1.47 6.70
C ALA A 155 -1.93 0.11 6.19
N ILE A 156 -2.66 -0.98 6.45
CA ILE A 156 -2.29 -2.32 5.98
C ILE A 156 -2.23 -2.34 4.45
N TYR A 157 -3.20 -1.70 3.78
CA TYR A 157 -3.21 -1.61 2.31
C TYR A 157 -1.95 -0.90 1.80
N SER A 158 -1.60 0.26 2.38
CA SER A 158 -0.38 1.00 2.03
C SER A 158 0.88 0.15 2.22
N LEU A 159 0.96 -0.56 3.35
CA LEU A 159 2.10 -1.43 3.66
C LEU A 159 2.25 -2.56 2.65
N ILE A 160 1.16 -3.20 2.26
CA ILE A 160 1.21 -4.32 1.30
C ILE A 160 1.61 -3.80 -0.09
N ILE A 161 1.16 -2.60 -0.47
CA ILE A 161 1.60 -1.95 -1.72
C ILE A 161 3.11 -1.69 -1.65
N TYR A 162 3.58 -1.11 -0.56
CA TYR A 162 5.00 -0.81 -0.34
C TYR A 162 5.86 -2.08 -0.44
N ILE A 163 5.46 -3.14 0.27
CA ILE A 163 6.14 -4.44 0.23
C ILE A 163 6.13 -4.99 -1.21
N TRP A 164 4.99 -4.90 -1.90
CA TRP A 164 4.86 -5.37 -3.28
C TRP A 164 5.77 -4.59 -4.23
N ASN A 165 5.95 -3.28 -4.02
CA ASN A 165 6.90 -2.47 -4.79
C ASN A 165 8.34 -2.95 -4.58
N ILE A 166 8.73 -3.27 -3.34
CA ILE A 166 10.04 -3.84 -3.03
C ILE A 166 10.24 -5.20 -3.74
N VAL A 167 9.22 -6.06 -3.65
CA VAL A 167 9.27 -7.39 -4.27
C VAL A 167 9.45 -7.28 -5.79
N ARG A 168 8.80 -6.31 -6.43
CA ARG A 168 8.94 -6.08 -7.88
C ARG A 168 10.27 -5.43 -8.26
N SER A 169 10.87 -4.69 -7.34
CA SER A 169 12.14 -4.00 -7.60
C SER A 169 13.33 -4.94 -7.60
N GLU A 170 13.27 -6.03 -6.83
CA GLU A 170 14.39 -6.96 -6.68
C GLU A 170 13.90 -8.40 -6.64
N GLN A 171 14.37 -9.23 -7.56
CA GLN A 171 14.04 -10.67 -7.58
C GLN A 171 14.84 -11.41 -6.51
N LYS A 172 14.18 -11.72 -5.41
CA LYS A 172 14.76 -12.37 -4.23
C LYS A 172 13.70 -13.28 -3.60
N LYS A 173 14.10 -14.42 -3.09
CA LYS A 173 13.18 -15.32 -2.36
C LYS A 173 12.72 -14.64 -1.08
N ARG A 174 11.40 -14.50 -0.91
CA ARG A 174 10.80 -13.85 0.25
C ARG A 174 9.55 -14.60 0.69
N ILE A 175 9.19 -14.43 1.95
CA ILE A 175 7.90 -14.88 2.48
C ILE A 175 7.22 -13.63 3.08
N LEU A 176 6.01 -13.35 2.63
CA LEU A 176 5.15 -12.32 3.21
C LEU A 176 4.12 -13.02 4.08
N ILE A 177 4.12 -12.69 5.37
CA ILE A 177 3.13 -13.18 6.32
C ILE A 177 2.19 -12.02 6.65
N ILE A 178 0.89 -12.22 6.45
CA ILE A 178 -0.15 -11.21 6.73
C ILE A 178 -0.99 -11.77 7.87
N ASP A 179 -0.76 -11.25 9.06
CA ASP A 179 -1.53 -11.62 10.24
C ASP A 179 -2.83 -10.79 10.26
N GLU A 180 -3.89 -11.37 10.78
CA GLU A 180 -5.24 -10.79 10.80
C GLU A 180 -5.68 -10.33 9.40
N ALA A 181 -5.46 -11.20 8.41
CA ALA A 181 -5.69 -10.89 6.99
C ALA A 181 -7.15 -10.53 6.68
N TRP A 182 -8.10 -10.84 7.57
CA TRP A 182 -9.51 -10.47 7.38
C TRP A 182 -9.70 -8.95 7.24
N TRP A 183 -8.84 -8.13 7.86
CA TRP A 183 -8.89 -6.66 7.70
C TRP A 183 -8.80 -6.24 6.23
N LEU A 184 -8.03 -6.97 5.42
CA LEU A 184 -7.88 -6.67 3.99
C LEU A 184 -9.11 -7.09 3.18
N MET A 185 -9.97 -7.94 3.75
CA MET A 185 -11.20 -8.37 3.09
C MET A 185 -12.37 -7.42 3.35
N THR A 186 -12.22 -6.43 4.26
CA THR A 186 -13.28 -5.47 4.60
C THR A 186 -13.57 -4.46 3.50
N HIS A 187 -12.61 -4.21 2.62
CA HIS A 187 -12.78 -3.30 1.48
C HIS A 187 -12.46 -4.02 0.18
N GLU A 188 -13.28 -3.80 -0.84
CA GLU A 188 -13.12 -4.48 -2.13
C GLU A 188 -11.75 -4.21 -2.77
N ASP A 189 -11.26 -2.97 -2.72
CA ASP A 189 -9.97 -2.59 -3.32
C ASP A 189 -8.80 -3.34 -2.68
N SER A 190 -8.77 -3.45 -1.35
CA SER A 190 -7.71 -4.19 -0.66
C SER A 190 -7.80 -5.69 -0.92
N ALA A 191 -9.01 -6.25 -0.89
CA ALA A 191 -9.24 -7.67 -1.15
C ALA A 191 -8.80 -8.05 -2.58
N LYS A 192 -9.20 -7.24 -3.56
CA LYS A 192 -8.84 -7.39 -4.97
C LYS A 192 -7.31 -7.30 -5.18
N PHE A 193 -6.68 -6.37 -4.49
CA PHE A 193 -5.22 -6.18 -4.57
C PHE A 193 -4.48 -7.41 -4.03
N VAL A 194 -4.85 -7.90 -2.84
CA VAL A 194 -4.22 -9.06 -2.22
C VAL A 194 -4.43 -10.31 -3.09
N TYR A 195 -5.62 -10.49 -3.63
CA TYR A 195 -5.91 -11.59 -4.54
C TYR A 195 -5.00 -11.54 -5.78
N ALA A 196 -4.87 -10.36 -6.40
CA ALA A 196 -3.99 -10.17 -7.56
C ALA A 196 -2.52 -10.42 -7.21
N LEU A 197 -2.09 -10.01 -6.00
CA LEU A 197 -0.75 -10.26 -5.48
C LEU A 197 -0.51 -11.78 -5.33
N VAL A 198 -1.42 -12.48 -4.67
CA VAL A 198 -1.33 -13.95 -4.46
C VAL A 198 -1.23 -14.69 -5.81
N LYS A 199 -1.99 -14.26 -6.82
CA LYS A 199 -1.91 -14.86 -8.16
C LYS A 199 -0.57 -14.65 -8.86
N ARG A 200 0.12 -13.55 -8.55
CA ARG A 200 1.35 -13.15 -9.26
C ARG A 200 2.63 -13.45 -8.46
N CYS A 201 2.52 -13.66 -7.15
CA CYS A 201 3.66 -13.73 -6.21
C CYS A 201 4.72 -14.75 -6.66
N ARG A 202 4.31 -15.88 -7.22
CA ARG A 202 5.20 -16.95 -7.69
C ARG A 202 6.24 -16.47 -8.70
N LYS A 203 5.85 -15.53 -9.59
CA LYS A 203 6.76 -14.96 -10.61
C LYS A 203 7.89 -14.13 -9.99
N TYR A 204 7.69 -13.69 -8.75
CA TYR A 204 8.62 -12.83 -8.03
C TYR A 204 9.29 -13.55 -6.87
N TYR A 205 9.23 -14.90 -6.86
CA TYR A 205 9.79 -15.76 -5.80
C TYR A 205 9.25 -15.41 -4.41
N LEU A 206 8.00 -14.95 -4.35
CA LEU A 206 7.33 -14.57 -3.11
C LEU A 206 6.36 -15.68 -2.67
N GLY A 207 6.55 -16.23 -1.47
CA GLY A 207 5.53 -17.01 -0.78
C GLY A 207 4.61 -16.07 0.00
N VAL A 208 3.32 -16.34 0.03
CA VAL A 208 2.36 -15.54 0.79
C VAL A 208 1.63 -16.46 1.76
N THR A 209 1.61 -16.08 3.03
CA THR A 209 0.86 -16.74 4.10
C THR A 209 -0.13 -15.74 4.68
N THR A 210 -1.41 -16.08 4.66
CA THR A 210 -2.45 -15.30 5.34
C THR A 210 -2.87 -16.04 6.60
N ILE A 211 -2.94 -15.32 7.72
CA ILE A 211 -3.38 -15.83 9.01
C ILE A 211 -4.63 -15.05 9.40
N THR A 212 -5.66 -15.72 9.85
CA THR A 212 -6.88 -15.07 10.32
C THR A 212 -7.51 -15.88 11.46
N GLN A 213 -7.97 -15.20 12.47
CA GLN A 213 -8.80 -15.77 13.53
C GLN A 213 -10.28 -15.79 13.11
N ASP A 214 -10.69 -14.86 12.26
CA ASP A 214 -12.07 -14.79 11.76
C ASP A 214 -12.15 -15.33 10.34
N VAL A 215 -12.34 -16.64 10.25
CA VAL A 215 -12.47 -17.36 8.98
C VAL A 215 -13.74 -16.92 8.24
N ASN A 216 -14.83 -16.65 8.97
CA ASN A 216 -16.10 -16.26 8.36
C ASN A 216 -15.98 -14.89 7.66
N ASP A 217 -15.38 -13.92 8.33
CA ASP A 217 -15.19 -12.59 7.74
C ASP A 217 -14.23 -12.63 6.55
N PHE A 218 -13.20 -13.45 6.64
CA PHE A 218 -12.28 -13.66 5.50
C PHE A 218 -13.03 -14.27 4.29
N LEU A 219 -13.87 -15.27 4.53
CA LEU A 219 -14.60 -16.00 3.48
C LEU A 219 -15.84 -15.27 2.96
N ARG A 220 -16.32 -14.21 3.61
CA ARG A 220 -17.40 -13.37 3.08
C ARG A 220 -17.01 -12.72 1.77
N SER A 221 -15.73 -12.38 1.62
CA SER A 221 -15.22 -11.81 0.38
C SER A 221 -15.02 -12.90 -0.67
N PRO A 222 -15.52 -12.74 -1.91
CA PRO A 222 -15.21 -13.68 -2.99
C PRO A 222 -13.70 -13.74 -3.27
N TYR A 223 -12.97 -12.68 -2.98
CA TYR A 223 -11.50 -12.66 -3.10
C TYR A 223 -10.86 -13.53 -2.02
N GLY A 224 -11.38 -13.50 -0.79
CA GLY A 224 -10.91 -14.37 0.31
C GLY A 224 -11.14 -15.85 -0.03
N GLN A 225 -12.33 -16.18 -0.52
CA GLN A 225 -12.65 -17.54 -0.99
C GLN A 225 -11.65 -17.99 -2.07
N ALA A 226 -11.38 -17.11 -3.03
CA ALA A 226 -10.45 -17.42 -4.13
C ALA A 226 -9.00 -17.57 -3.64
N ILE A 227 -8.58 -16.83 -2.62
CA ILE A 227 -7.25 -16.97 -2.01
C ILE A 227 -7.14 -18.36 -1.37
N VAL A 228 -8.13 -18.75 -0.56
CA VAL A 228 -8.15 -20.09 0.10
C VAL A 228 -8.08 -21.20 -0.95
N THR A 229 -8.93 -21.11 -1.99
CA THR A 229 -8.97 -22.13 -3.07
C THR A 229 -7.63 -22.26 -3.79
N ASN A 230 -6.86 -21.17 -3.90
CA ASN A 230 -5.56 -21.17 -4.58
C ASN A 230 -4.38 -21.45 -3.62
N SER A 231 -4.64 -21.63 -2.33
CA SER A 231 -3.59 -21.91 -1.34
C SER A 231 -3.17 -23.37 -1.42
N ALA A 232 -1.86 -23.59 -1.51
CA ALA A 232 -1.29 -24.93 -1.57
C ALA A 232 -1.33 -25.65 -0.22
N LEU A 233 -1.42 -24.89 0.86
CA LEU A 233 -1.47 -25.42 2.23
C LEU A 233 -2.54 -24.67 3.01
N GLN A 234 -3.37 -25.39 3.72
CA GLN A 234 -4.39 -24.86 4.61
C GLN A 234 -4.24 -25.57 5.97
N LEU A 235 -4.13 -24.81 7.05
CA LEU A 235 -3.91 -25.31 8.41
C LEU A 235 -5.01 -24.80 9.36
#